data_829915a162827595be37765cc7b865bf
#
_entry.id   829915a162827595be37765cc7b865bf
#
_cell.length_a   1.000
_cell.length_b   1.000
_cell.length_c   1.000
_cell.angle_alpha   90.00
_cell.angle_beta   90.00
_cell.angle_gamma   90.00
#
_symmetry.space_group_name_H-M   'P 1'
#
loop_
_entity.id
_entity.type
_entity.pdbx_description
1 polymer ?
#
loop_
_entity_poly.entity_id
_entity_poly.type
_entity_poly.pdbx_seq_one_letter_code
_entity_poly.pdbx_strand_id
1 'polypeptide(L)'
;MSSDYANEREDLAAAFQWTAKLNMHEAVANHFSIIIEDGKRFLINPNQRHFSQIKSSDILDLDINEKEPFKLNNAPDPTAWGLHSALHKHVPHAKCVMHAHPIYSTVLATLSDSYLKPIDQNTAAFFNRMIVDDDFGGLAFENEGLRGAKYFNNPKVKTMIMGTHG
;
A
#
# COMPACT_ATOMS: atom_id res chain seq x y z
N MET A 1 -1.32 -4.74 26.81
CA MET A 1 -1.47 -4.43 25.37
C MET A 1 -1.74 -5.73 24.69
N SER A 2 -2.80 -5.82 23.92
CA SER A 2 -3.28 -7.04 23.28
C SER A 2 -2.18 -7.67 22.44
N SER A 3 -1.94 -8.97 22.68
CA SER A 3 -1.05 -9.80 21.87
C SER A 3 -1.71 -10.21 20.56
N ASP A 4 -2.83 -9.57 20.21
CA ASP A 4 -3.62 -9.91 19.07
C ASP A 4 -2.84 -9.56 17.79
N TYR A 5 -2.72 -10.54 16.91
CA TYR A 5 -2.01 -10.44 15.63
C TYR A 5 -0.50 -10.17 15.77
N ALA A 6 0.15 -10.76 16.78
CA ALA A 6 1.58 -10.56 17.05
C ALA A 6 2.44 -10.91 15.82
N ASN A 7 2.15 -12.04 15.17
CA ASN A 7 2.89 -12.49 13.99
C ASN A 7 2.71 -11.52 12.81
N GLU A 8 1.48 -11.12 12.53
CA GLU A 8 1.17 -10.17 11.44
C GLU A 8 1.80 -8.81 11.69
N ARG A 9 1.87 -8.37 12.94
CA ARG A 9 2.54 -7.12 13.33
C ARG A 9 4.06 -7.23 13.17
N GLU A 10 4.65 -8.35 13.52
CA GLU A 10 6.08 -8.60 13.34
C GLU A 10 6.45 -8.69 11.87
N ASP A 11 5.68 -9.42 11.07
CA ASP A 11 5.87 -9.55 9.63
C ASP A 11 5.77 -8.18 8.93
N LEU A 12 4.76 -7.39 9.30
CA LEU A 12 4.58 -6.06 8.72
C LEU A 12 5.71 -5.11 9.14
N ALA A 13 6.15 -5.14 10.40
CA ALA A 13 7.28 -4.36 10.88
C ALA A 13 8.59 -4.76 10.16
N ALA A 14 8.79 -6.06 9.96
CA ALA A 14 9.92 -6.58 9.20
C ALA A 14 9.90 -6.11 7.74
N ALA A 15 8.72 -6.10 7.10
CA ALA A 15 8.54 -5.61 5.74
C ALA A 15 8.92 -4.12 5.61
N PHE A 16 8.51 -3.26 6.56
CA PHE A 16 8.90 -1.86 6.61
C PHE A 16 10.42 -1.68 6.71
N GLN A 17 11.04 -2.35 7.69
CA GLN A 17 12.47 -2.22 7.93
C GLN A 17 13.29 -2.78 6.76
N TRP A 18 12.83 -3.87 6.14
CA TRP A 18 13.46 -4.45 4.97
C TRP A 18 13.38 -3.52 3.75
N THR A 19 12.22 -2.91 3.52
CA THR A 19 12.02 -1.91 2.45
C THR A 19 12.95 -0.71 2.64
N ALA A 20 13.09 -0.22 3.89
CA ALA A 20 14.03 0.85 4.22
C ALA A 20 15.49 0.42 3.96
N LYS A 21 15.87 -0.79 4.38
CA LYS A 21 17.21 -1.34 4.15
C LYS A 21 17.56 -1.45 2.68
N LEU A 22 16.60 -1.77 1.83
CA LEU A 22 16.75 -1.87 0.38
C LEU A 22 16.64 -0.52 -0.35
N ASN A 23 16.41 0.57 0.38
CA ASN A 23 16.20 1.91 -0.18
C ASN A 23 15.04 1.95 -1.21
N MET A 24 13.94 1.26 -0.90
CA MET A 24 12.75 1.13 -1.75
C MET A 24 11.57 1.96 -1.23
N HIS A 25 11.82 2.98 -0.45
CA HIS A 25 10.82 3.88 0.13
C HIS A 25 11.21 5.33 -0.05
N GLU A 26 10.29 6.24 0.15
CA GLU A 26 10.54 7.68 0.11
C GLU A 26 10.15 8.32 1.44
N ALA A 27 11.14 8.85 2.15
CA ALA A 27 10.99 9.57 3.42
C ALA A 27 9.98 8.89 4.38
N VAL A 28 8.82 9.52 4.63
CA VAL A 28 7.74 9.04 5.50
C VAL A 28 6.41 8.90 4.75
N ALA A 29 6.44 8.96 3.42
CA ALA A 29 5.25 9.05 2.56
C ALA A 29 4.72 7.69 2.07
N ASN A 30 5.28 6.58 2.54
CA ASN A 30 4.88 5.25 2.11
C ASN A 30 4.09 4.50 3.20
N HIS A 31 3.30 3.50 2.79
CA HIS A 31 2.41 2.80 3.70
C HIS A 31 2.10 1.38 3.23
N PHE A 32 2.08 0.45 4.16
CA PHE A 32 1.71 -0.96 3.94
C PHE A 32 0.62 -1.36 4.92
N SER A 33 -0.23 -2.30 4.50
CA SER A 33 -1.26 -2.86 5.35
C SER A 33 -1.50 -4.34 5.11
N ILE A 34 -2.02 -5.01 6.12
CA ILE A 34 -2.48 -6.40 6.09
C ILE A 34 -3.90 -6.46 6.63
N ILE A 35 -4.80 -7.11 5.89
CA ILE A 35 -6.16 -7.37 6.36
C ILE A 35 -6.18 -8.48 7.41
N ILE A 36 -6.96 -8.32 8.45
CA ILE A 36 -7.17 -9.27 9.56
C ILE A 36 -8.67 -9.46 9.83
N GLU A 37 -9.01 -10.36 10.75
CA GLU A 37 -10.39 -10.63 11.18
C GLU A 37 -11.39 -10.85 10.02
N ASP A 38 -11.05 -11.75 9.10
CA ASP A 38 -11.92 -12.08 7.96
C ASP A 38 -12.38 -10.86 7.14
N GLY A 39 -11.53 -9.82 7.10
CA GLY A 39 -11.80 -8.63 6.32
C GLY A 39 -12.47 -7.48 7.06
N LYS A 40 -12.60 -7.55 8.38
CA LYS A 40 -13.22 -6.49 9.18
C LYS A 40 -12.25 -5.42 9.65
N ARG A 41 -11.00 -5.80 9.85
CA ARG A 41 -9.94 -4.92 10.37
C ARG A 41 -8.68 -5.07 9.53
N PHE A 42 -7.80 -4.09 9.60
CA PHE A 42 -6.49 -4.17 8.99
C PHE A 42 -5.42 -3.48 9.83
N LEU A 43 -4.20 -3.97 9.71
CA LEU A 43 -3.01 -3.40 10.31
C LEU A 43 -2.34 -2.45 9.32
N ILE A 44 -1.89 -1.27 9.77
CA ILE A 44 -1.23 -0.25 8.96
C ILE A 44 -0.22 0.54 9.78
N ASN A 45 0.78 1.15 9.14
CA ASN A 45 1.71 2.03 9.83
C ASN A 45 1.08 3.38 10.24
N PRO A 46 1.57 3.98 11.33
CA PRO A 46 1.20 5.35 11.70
C PRO A 46 1.77 6.36 10.68
N ASN A 47 1.13 7.53 10.61
CA ASN A 47 1.60 8.65 9.80
C ASN A 47 2.97 9.17 10.27
N GLN A 48 3.75 9.71 9.35
CA GLN A 48 5.01 10.43 9.57
C GLN A 48 6.11 9.64 10.32
N ARG A 49 6.09 8.31 10.24
CA ARG A 49 7.15 7.49 10.79
C ARG A 49 7.97 6.83 9.71
N HIS A 50 9.28 7.07 9.73
CA HIS A 50 10.21 6.45 8.79
C HIS A 50 10.21 4.92 8.95
N PHE A 51 10.21 4.19 7.85
CA PHE A 51 10.10 2.74 7.83
C PHE A 51 11.13 2.01 8.68
N SER A 52 12.38 2.50 8.73
CA SER A 52 13.43 1.90 9.59
C SER A 52 13.15 1.99 11.09
N GLN A 53 12.19 2.80 11.51
CA GLN A 53 11.86 3.04 12.92
C GLN A 53 10.56 2.36 13.34
N ILE A 54 9.81 1.77 12.41
CA ILE A 54 8.53 1.13 12.70
C ILE A 54 8.80 -0.20 13.42
N LYS A 55 8.18 -0.36 14.58
CA LYS A 55 8.16 -1.58 15.38
C LYS A 55 6.77 -2.20 15.35
N SER A 56 6.65 -3.47 15.67
CA SER A 56 5.36 -4.17 15.77
C SER A 56 4.36 -3.47 16.70
N SER A 57 4.85 -2.84 17.78
CA SER A 57 4.05 -2.06 18.73
C SER A 57 3.52 -0.73 18.20
N ASP A 58 4.08 -0.21 17.12
CA ASP A 58 3.68 1.06 16.50
C ASP A 58 2.53 0.89 15.52
N ILE A 59 2.33 -0.33 15.01
CA ILE A 59 1.36 -0.63 13.98
C ILE A 59 -0.06 -0.44 14.51
N LEU A 60 -0.85 0.30 13.76
CA LEU A 60 -2.25 0.57 14.07
C LEU A 60 -3.11 -0.63 13.69
N ASP A 61 -4.17 -0.82 14.44
CA ASP A 61 -5.20 -1.81 14.19
C ASP A 61 -6.53 -1.06 14.03
N LEU A 62 -7.06 -1.04 12.81
CA LEU A 62 -8.18 -0.19 12.43
C LEU A 62 -9.35 -1.01 11.90
N ASP A 63 -10.56 -0.63 12.30
CA ASP A 63 -11.79 -1.15 11.67
C ASP A 63 -11.90 -0.60 10.25
N ILE A 64 -12.21 -1.45 9.28
CA ILE A 64 -12.31 -1.06 7.87
C ILE A 64 -13.41 -0.01 7.61
N ASN A 65 -14.38 0.13 8.52
CA ASN A 65 -15.48 1.09 8.48
C ASN A 65 -15.30 2.24 9.48
N GLU A 66 -14.10 2.41 10.05
CA GLU A 66 -13.83 3.52 10.97
C GLU A 66 -14.20 4.87 10.31
N LYS A 67 -15.00 5.67 11.01
CA LYS A 67 -15.49 6.96 10.48
C LYS A 67 -14.59 8.13 10.79
N GLU A 68 -13.79 8.00 11.85
CA GLU A 68 -12.96 9.10 12.37
C GLU A 68 -11.51 8.62 12.63
N PRO A 69 -10.85 7.96 11.65
CA PRO A 69 -9.53 7.36 11.84
C PRO A 69 -8.46 8.39 12.23
N PHE A 70 -8.70 9.66 11.89
CA PHE A 70 -7.75 10.76 12.14
C PHE A 70 -7.86 11.35 13.54
N LYS A 71 -8.86 10.97 14.32
CA LYS A 71 -8.99 11.34 15.75
C LYS A 71 -8.22 10.39 16.67
N LEU A 72 -7.70 9.30 16.12
CA LEU A 72 -6.93 8.33 16.89
C LEU A 72 -5.53 8.87 17.23
N ASN A 73 -5.01 8.47 18.38
CA ASN A 73 -3.60 8.69 18.69
C ASN A 73 -2.74 7.92 17.66
N ASN A 74 -1.73 8.58 17.09
CA ASN A 74 -0.92 8.04 16.00
C ASN A 74 -1.75 7.66 14.77
N ALA A 75 -2.68 8.50 14.35
CA ALA A 75 -3.55 8.28 13.19
C ALA A 75 -2.77 7.83 11.93
N PRO A 76 -3.41 7.08 11.01
CA PRO A 76 -2.82 6.80 9.72
C PRO A 76 -2.74 8.08 8.88
N ASP A 77 -1.91 8.06 7.84
CA ASP A 77 -1.95 9.11 6.83
C ASP A 77 -3.31 9.13 6.11
N PRO A 78 -3.91 10.31 5.84
CA PRO A 78 -5.21 10.39 5.19
C PRO A 78 -5.26 9.72 3.81
N THR A 79 -4.19 9.83 3.02
CA THR A 79 -4.11 9.19 1.69
C THR A 79 -3.94 7.68 1.82
N ALA A 80 -3.16 7.24 2.82
CA ALA A 80 -3.04 5.83 3.14
C ALA A 80 -4.40 5.24 3.56
N TRP A 81 -5.15 5.92 4.43
CA TRP A 81 -6.48 5.48 4.81
C TRP A 81 -7.40 5.32 3.61
N GLY A 82 -7.51 6.35 2.76
CA GLY A 82 -8.38 6.33 1.58
C GLY A 82 -8.06 5.18 0.63
N LEU A 83 -6.78 4.96 0.35
CA LEU A 83 -6.34 3.90 -0.54
C LEU A 83 -6.53 2.50 0.07
N HIS A 84 -6.00 2.27 1.26
CA HIS A 84 -5.96 0.93 1.87
C HIS A 84 -7.33 0.44 2.32
N SER A 85 -8.14 1.30 2.94
CA SER A 85 -9.51 0.93 3.34
C SER A 85 -10.36 0.54 2.13
N ALA A 86 -10.26 1.30 1.03
CA ALA A 86 -10.98 0.99 -0.20
C ALA A 86 -10.51 -0.32 -0.84
N LEU A 87 -9.20 -0.56 -0.94
CA LEU A 87 -8.65 -1.79 -1.50
C LEU A 87 -9.06 -3.00 -0.68
N HIS A 88 -8.90 -2.97 0.65
CA HIS A 88 -9.32 -4.08 1.51
C HIS A 88 -10.82 -4.33 1.48
N LYS A 89 -11.64 -3.29 1.31
CA LYS A 89 -13.10 -3.39 1.25
C LYS A 89 -13.61 -3.96 -0.07
N HIS A 90 -12.99 -3.58 -1.19
CA HIS A 90 -13.51 -3.85 -2.52
C HIS A 90 -12.70 -4.88 -3.32
N VAL A 91 -11.52 -5.29 -2.84
CA VAL A 91 -10.64 -6.26 -3.47
C VAL A 91 -10.37 -7.45 -2.52
N PRO A 92 -11.27 -8.43 -2.41
CA PRO A 92 -11.22 -9.47 -1.37
C PRO A 92 -9.95 -10.34 -1.40
N HIS A 93 -9.27 -10.42 -2.52
CA HIS A 93 -8.01 -11.15 -2.68
C HIS A 93 -6.77 -10.32 -2.31
N ALA A 94 -6.89 -9.01 -2.08
CA ALA A 94 -5.80 -8.16 -1.61
C ALA A 94 -5.60 -8.30 -0.10
N LYS A 95 -4.93 -9.39 0.31
CA LYS A 95 -4.65 -9.65 1.73
C LYS A 95 -3.58 -8.72 2.31
N CYS A 96 -2.64 -8.28 1.47
CA CYS A 96 -1.63 -7.28 1.79
C CYS A 96 -1.65 -6.21 0.69
N VAL A 97 -1.56 -4.96 1.09
CA VAL A 97 -1.45 -3.81 0.19
C VAL A 97 -0.17 -3.06 0.55
N MET A 98 0.67 -2.81 -0.44
CA MET A 98 1.94 -2.12 -0.26
C MET A 98 2.00 -0.93 -1.24
N HIS A 99 2.12 0.28 -0.71
CA HIS A 99 2.38 1.49 -1.48
C HIS A 99 3.77 2.01 -1.15
N ALA A 100 4.61 2.09 -2.16
CA ALA A 100 5.99 2.55 -2.03
C ALA A 100 6.44 3.32 -3.26
N HIS A 101 7.47 4.14 -3.10
CA HIS A 101 8.10 4.92 -4.15
C HIS A 101 9.56 4.47 -4.41
N PRO A 102 9.80 3.22 -4.85
CA PRO A 102 11.14 2.82 -5.24
C PRO A 102 11.62 3.67 -6.41
N ILE A 103 12.85 4.13 -6.38
CA ILE A 103 13.40 5.11 -7.33
C ILE A 103 13.10 4.73 -8.79
N TYR A 104 13.36 3.48 -9.16
CA TYR A 104 13.15 3.04 -10.55
C TYR A 104 11.66 2.96 -10.93
N SER A 105 10.78 2.57 -10.02
CA SER A 105 9.34 2.56 -10.26
C SER A 105 8.80 3.98 -10.39
N THR A 106 9.27 4.89 -9.55
CA THR A 106 8.90 6.32 -9.63
C THR A 106 9.37 6.95 -10.93
N VAL A 107 10.62 6.66 -11.36
CA VAL A 107 11.09 7.10 -12.68
C VAL A 107 10.22 6.54 -13.79
N LEU A 108 9.89 5.24 -13.76
CA LEU A 108 9.01 4.62 -14.75
C LEU A 108 7.64 5.33 -14.78
N ALA A 109 7.07 5.64 -13.61
CA ALA A 109 5.78 6.31 -13.49
C ALA A 109 5.75 7.73 -14.10
N THR A 110 6.92 8.37 -14.29
CA THR A 110 7.02 9.71 -14.92
C THR A 110 7.21 9.68 -16.43
N LEU A 111 7.36 8.51 -17.03
CA LEU A 111 7.52 8.38 -18.46
C LEU A 111 6.16 8.45 -19.18
N SER A 112 6.17 8.89 -20.44
CA SER A 112 4.97 8.89 -21.30
C SER A 112 4.45 7.48 -21.61
N ASP A 113 5.28 6.46 -21.48
CA ASP A 113 4.94 5.03 -21.53
C ASP A 113 5.46 4.41 -20.24
N SER A 114 4.60 4.36 -19.22
CA SER A 114 4.91 3.84 -17.88
C SER A 114 4.73 2.33 -17.78
N TYR A 115 4.40 1.64 -18.86
CA TYR A 115 4.21 0.19 -18.86
C TYR A 115 5.56 -0.54 -18.83
N LEU A 116 5.75 -1.44 -17.84
CA LEU A 116 6.94 -2.27 -17.76
C LEU A 116 6.92 -3.36 -18.85
N LYS A 117 7.79 -3.21 -19.84
CA LYS A 117 7.87 -4.15 -20.97
C LYS A 117 8.53 -5.47 -20.56
N PRO A 118 8.00 -6.62 -20.98
CA PRO A 118 8.55 -7.93 -20.64
C PRO A 118 9.78 -8.25 -21.50
N ILE A 119 10.89 -7.57 -21.26
CA ILE A 119 12.13 -7.69 -22.05
C ILE A 119 13.13 -8.71 -21.49
N ASP A 120 12.91 -9.18 -20.26
CA ASP A 120 13.71 -10.21 -19.60
C ASP A 120 12.84 -11.07 -18.67
N GLN A 121 13.42 -12.10 -18.05
CA GLN A 121 12.69 -13.01 -17.16
C GLN A 121 12.06 -12.32 -15.95
N ASN A 122 12.72 -11.32 -15.37
CA ASN A 122 12.18 -10.61 -14.19
C ASN A 122 11.00 -9.72 -14.58
N THR A 123 11.14 -8.95 -15.66
CA THR A 123 10.06 -8.09 -16.17
C THR A 123 8.91 -8.89 -16.75
N ALA A 124 9.16 -10.08 -17.32
CA ALA A 124 8.13 -11.00 -17.80
C ALA A 124 7.20 -11.50 -16.67
N ALA A 125 7.66 -11.51 -15.41
CA ALA A 125 6.83 -11.87 -14.27
C ALA A 125 5.65 -10.90 -14.04
N PHE A 126 5.74 -9.68 -14.56
CA PHE A 126 4.69 -8.67 -14.48
C PHE A 126 3.75 -8.65 -15.69
N PHE A 127 4.03 -9.43 -16.74
CA PHE A 127 3.21 -9.46 -17.96
C PHE A 127 1.77 -9.89 -17.64
N ASN A 128 0.80 -9.07 -18.04
CA ASN A 128 -0.62 -9.23 -17.73
C ASN A 128 -0.94 -9.25 -16.22
N ARG A 129 -0.03 -8.77 -15.36
CA ARG A 129 -0.17 -8.72 -13.90
C ARG A 129 0.02 -7.32 -13.33
N MET A 130 0.30 -6.36 -14.19
CA MET A 130 0.38 -4.95 -13.83
C MET A 130 -0.55 -4.11 -14.71
N ILE A 131 -0.89 -2.96 -14.19
CA ILE A 131 -1.62 -1.89 -14.87
C ILE A 131 -0.91 -0.56 -14.63
N VAL A 132 -1.23 0.41 -15.45
CA VAL A 132 -0.86 1.81 -15.26
C VAL A 132 -2.14 2.61 -15.02
N ASP A 133 -2.13 3.46 -14.01
CA ASP A 133 -3.19 4.40 -13.68
C ASP A 133 -2.72 5.82 -14.00
N ASP A 134 -2.97 6.27 -15.22
CA ASP A 134 -2.59 7.61 -15.68
C ASP A 134 -3.55 8.71 -15.19
N ASP A 135 -4.69 8.34 -14.60
CA ASP A 135 -5.69 9.26 -14.07
C ASP A 135 -5.50 9.56 -12.58
N PHE A 136 -4.37 9.14 -11.98
CA PHE A 136 -4.11 9.38 -10.57
C PHE A 136 -3.99 10.89 -10.30
N GLY A 137 -4.87 11.40 -9.43
CA GLY A 137 -4.99 12.83 -9.13
C GLY A 137 -3.99 13.39 -8.10
N GLY A 138 -3.02 12.59 -7.67
CA GLY A 138 -1.97 12.99 -6.73
C GLY A 138 -2.34 12.88 -5.24
N LEU A 139 -3.62 12.68 -4.89
CA LEU A 139 -4.09 12.51 -3.51
C LEU A 139 -5.06 11.33 -3.44
N ALA A 140 -4.63 10.25 -2.79
CA ALA A 140 -5.38 9.00 -2.68
C ALA A 140 -6.53 9.09 -1.64
N PHE A 141 -7.46 10.02 -1.81
CA PHE A 141 -8.67 10.06 -1.01
C PHE A 141 -9.63 8.92 -1.38
N GLU A 142 -10.75 8.79 -0.67
CA GLU A 142 -11.70 7.69 -0.80
C GLU A 142 -12.14 7.42 -2.26
N ASN A 143 -12.40 8.46 -3.04
CA ASN A 143 -12.78 8.33 -4.46
C ASN A 143 -11.66 7.74 -5.30
N GLU A 144 -10.41 8.10 -5.04
CA GLU A 144 -9.23 7.54 -5.70
C GLU A 144 -9.05 6.07 -5.31
N GLY A 145 -9.22 5.74 -4.04
CA GLY A 145 -9.18 4.36 -3.56
C GLY A 145 -10.25 3.48 -4.23
N LEU A 146 -11.47 3.97 -4.36
CA LEU A 146 -12.56 3.28 -5.07
C LEU A 146 -12.29 3.10 -6.56
N ARG A 147 -11.70 4.11 -7.21
CA ARG A 147 -11.29 4.03 -8.61
C ARG A 147 -10.16 3.01 -8.78
N GLY A 148 -9.13 3.09 -7.96
CA GLY A 148 -7.99 2.16 -7.95
C GLY A 148 -8.43 0.72 -7.72
N ALA A 149 -9.39 0.48 -6.81
CA ALA A 149 -9.88 -0.87 -6.52
C ALA A 149 -10.47 -1.58 -7.77
N LYS A 150 -11.09 -0.83 -8.69
CA LYS A 150 -11.65 -1.39 -9.94
C LYS A 150 -10.59 -2.02 -10.83
N TYR A 151 -9.38 -1.50 -10.83
CA TYR A 151 -8.27 -2.05 -11.60
C TYR A 151 -7.85 -3.45 -11.15
N PHE A 152 -8.08 -3.78 -9.88
CA PHE A 152 -7.76 -5.08 -9.28
C PHE A 152 -8.92 -6.09 -9.34
N ASN A 153 -9.98 -5.85 -10.09
CA ASN A 153 -11.05 -6.83 -10.31
C ASN A 153 -10.54 -8.13 -10.93
N ASN A 154 -9.48 -8.06 -11.74
CA ASN A 154 -8.78 -9.25 -12.22
C ASN A 154 -7.76 -9.70 -11.15
N PRO A 155 -7.93 -10.88 -10.51
CA PRO A 155 -7.04 -11.33 -9.45
C PRO A 155 -5.61 -11.66 -9.91
N LYS A 156 -5.35 -11.70 -11.22
CA LYS A 156 -3.99 -11.81 -11.77
C LYS A 156 -3.21 -10.51 -11.67
N VAL A 157 -3.88 -9.37 -11.68
CA VAL A 157 -3.26 -8.05 -11.51
C VAL A 157 -2.82 -7.91 -10.06
N LYS A 158 -1.54 -7.62 -9.85
CA LYS A 158 -0.91 -7.51 -8.53
C LYS A 158 -0.15 -6.21 -8.33
N THR A 159 0.11 -5.50 -9.41
CA THR A 159 0.91 -4.28 -9.37
C THR A 159 0.19 -3.17 -10.14
N MET A 160 0.23 -1.97 -9.61
CA MET A 160 -0.22 -0.76 -10.27
C MET A 160 0.89 0.27 -10.24
N ILE A 161 1.21 0.83 -11.38
CA ILE A 161 2.00 2.06 -11.48
C ILE A 161 1.01 3.21 -11.46
N MET A 162 1.18 4.12 -10.51
CA MET A 162 0.38 5.32 -10.40
C MET A 162 1.11 6.44 -11.16
N GLY A 163 0.55 6.86 -12.29
CA GLY A 163 1.19 7.82 -13.21
C GLY A 163 1.62 9.09 -12.48
N THR A 164 2.83 9.56 -12.76
CA THR A 164 3.49 10.73 -12.13
C THR A 164 3.60 10.65 -10.59
N HIS A 165 3.46 9.45 -9.98
CA HIS A 165 3.49 9.29 -8.53
C HIS A 165 4.42 8.16 -8.07
N GLY A 166 4.11 6.88 -8.37
CA GLY A 166 4.92 5.76 -7.90
C GLY A 166 4.39 4.39 -8.24
#